data_cdba0ce0a027054dd512efd7ccb86ea7
#
_entry.id   cdba0ce0a027054dd512efd7ccb86ea7
#
_cell.length_a   1.000
_cell.length_b   1.000
_cell.length_c   1.000
_cell.angle_alpha   90.00
_cell.angle_beta   90.00
_cell.angle_gamma   90.00
#
_symmetry.space_group_name_H-M   'P 1'
#
loop_
_entity.id
_entity.type
_entity.pdbx_description
1 polymer ?
#
loop_
_entity_poly.entity_id
_entity_poly.type
_entity_poly.pdbx_seq_one_letter_code
_entity_poly.pdbx_strand_id
1 'polypeptide(L)'
;ISGGASVGDYDIARPLLEVLGYTLHFQAVNLRPGKPLVFASRGAQLAFAIPGNPVSHWVVFQLFVGPLLRHLQTGVVATPELLTGRIAMDCRLPPPDSRHTFWPCRARLTGGVYELTPLPLASSGDSSGLVGANALLPVPPPPGSLAGGQSVEFIPCP
;
A
#
# COMPACT_ATOMS: atom_id res chain seq x y z
N ILE A 1 11.17 10.07 4.09
CA ILE A 1 10.56 10.90 5.14
C ILE A 1 9.27 10.23 5.56
N SER A 2 9.08 9.94 6.85
CA SER A 2 7.86 9.37 7.40
C SER A 2 7.07 10.45 8.15
N GLY A 3 5.79 10.65 7.81
CA GLY A 3 4.95 11.74 8.31
C GLY A 3 5.16 13.06 7.55
N GLY A 4 4.29 14.04 7.81
CA GLY A 4 4.34 15.36 7.16
C GLY A 4 4.04 15.37 5.66
N ALA A 5 3.41 14.31 5.14
CA ALA A 5 3.03 14.19 3.73
C ALA A 5 1.51 14.38 3.49
N SER A 6 0.77 14.85 4.48
CA SER A 6 -0.68 15.05 4.41
C SER A 6 -1.03 16.53 4.16
N VAL A 7 -2.30 16.82 3.88
CA VAL A 7 -2.82 18.17 3.62
C VAL A 7 -3.15 18.98 4.89
N GLY A 8 -2.49 18.75 6.01
CA GLY A 8 -2.68 19.46 7.27
C GLY A 8 -1.61 20.54 7.51
N ASP A 9 -1.78 21.33 8.57
CA ASP A 9 -0.85 22.39 9.00
C ASP A 9 0.58 21.87 9.29
N TYR A 10 0.74 20.57 9.37
CA TYR A 10 2.02 19.86 9.58
C TYR A 10 2.58 19.20 8.32
N ASP A 11 2.06 19.54 7.12
CA ASP A 11 2.62 19.04 5.86
C ASP A 11 3.88 19.84 5.50
N ILE A 12 4.97 19.47 6.12
CA ILE A 12 6.28 20.11 5.94
C ILE A 12 7.13 19.42 4.86
N ALA A 13 6.78 18.22 4.44
CA ALA A 13 7.63 17.42 3.55
C ALA A 13 7.78 18.06 2.17
N ARG A 14 6.68 18.53 1.59
CA ARG A 14 6.70 19.18 0.28
C ARG A 14 7.53 20.48 0.28
N PRO A 15 7.21 21.49 1.11
CA PRO A 15 7.99 22.74 1.10
C PRO A 15 9.47 22.51 1.46
N LEU A 16 9.76 21.55 2.34
CA LEU A 16 11.14 21.17 2.65
C LEU A 16 11.88 20.64 1.42
N LEU A 17 11.29 19.74 0.65
CA LEU A 17 11.89 19.19 -0.56
C LEU A 17 12.11 20.27 -1.62
N GLU A 18 11.15 21.18 -1.80
CA GLU A 18 11.28 22.32 -2.72
C GLU A 18 12.43 23.24 -2.32
N VAL A 19 12.54 23.61 -1.03
CA VAL A 19 13.66 24.43 -0.51
C VAL A 19 15.01 23.74 -0.67
N LEU A 20 15.06 22.41 -0.54
CA LEU A 20 16.26 21.61 -0.75
C LEU A 20 16.60 21.39 -2.23
N GLY A 21 15.83 21.99 -3.16
CA GLY A 21 16.08 21.93 -4.59
C GLY A 21 15.67 20.60 -5.25
N TYR A 22 14.74 19.85 -4.65
CA TYR A 22 14.14 18.68 -5.29
C TYR A 22 13.05 19.09 -6.27
N THR A 23 12.99 18.41 -7.39
CA THR A 23 11.88 18.47 -8.33
C THR A 23 10.80 17.49 -7.89
N LEU A 24 9.59 18.00 -7.63
CA LEU A 24 8.43 17.17 -7.28
C LEU A 24 7.84 16.52 -8.54
N HIS A 25 7.64 15.21 -8.49
CA HIS A 25 6.99 14.46 -9.56
C HIS A 25 5.50 14.27 -9.30
N PHE A 26 5.14 13.95 -8.05
CA PHE A 26 3.74 13.93 -7.60
C PHE A 26 3.65 14.10 -6.08
N GLN A 27 2.47 14.51 -5.59
CA GLN A 27 2.22 14.75 -4.16
C GLN A 27 0.98 14.02 -3.62
N ALA A 28 0.29 13.28 -4.48
CA ALA A 28 -0.83 12.43 -4.11
C ALA A 28 -1.02 11.33 -5.14
N VAL A 29 -1.55 10.20 -4.71
CA VAL A 29 -1.94 9.08 -5.55
C VAL A 29 -3.37 8.67 -5.27
N ASN A 30 -4.05 8.10 -6.25
CA ASN A 30 -5.43 7.63 -6.08
C ASN A 30 -5.49 6.27 -5.37
N LEU A 31 -5.01 6.24 -4.12
CA LEU A 31 -4.80 5.05 -3.32
C LEU A 31 -5.54 5.11 -1.98
N ARG A 32 -6.02 3.96 -1.51
CA ARG A 32 -6.63 3.77 -0.19
C ARG A 32 -6.13 2.46 0.45
N PRO A 33 -5.54 2.54 1.68
CA PRO A 33 -5.00 3.73 2.30
C PRO A 33 -3.72 4.20 1.60
N GLY A 34 -3.29 5.46 1.82
CA GLY A 34 -2.02 5.95 1.30
C GLY A 34 -2.11 7.08 0.26
N LYS A 35 -3.26 7.77 0.16
CA LYS A 35 -3.41 8.93 -0.75
C LYS A 35 -2.28 9.96 -0.65
N PRO A 36 -1.86 10.43 0.55
CA PRO A 36 -0.74 11.36 0.66
C PRO A 36 0.58 10.61 0.41
N LEU A 37 1.16 10.84 -0.73
CA LEU A 37 2.46 10.29 -1.11
C LEU A 37 3.18 11.29 -1.99
N VAL A 38 4.32 11.79 -1.53
CA VAL A 38 5.18 12.69 -2.31
C VAL A 38 6.35 11.88 -2.88
N PHE A 39 6.65 12.09 -4.15
CA PHE A 39 7.87 11.61 -4.78
C PHE A 39 8.59 12.76 -5.46
N ALA A 40 9.88 12.87 -5.21
CA ALA A 40 10.73 13.92 -5.72
C ALA A 40 12.14 13.40 -6.04
N SER A 41 12.88 14.13 -6.89
CA SER A 41 14.27 13.82 -7.20
C SER A 41 15.13 15.07 -7.29
N ARG A 42 16.44 14.90 -7.04
CA ARG A 42 17.49 15.91 -7.25
C ARG A 42 18.75 15.23 -7.76
N GLY A 43 19.04 15.36 -9.05
CA GLY A 43 20.09 14.58 -9.69
C GLY A 43 19.82 13.06 -9.51
N ALA A 44 20.76 12.31 -8.97
CA ALA A 44 20.61 10.89 -8.66
C ALA A 44 19.91 10.58 -7.32
N GLN A 45 19.57 11.60 -6.55
CA GLN A 45 18.92 11.44 -5.26
C GLN A 45 17.41 11.34 -5.43
N LEU A 46 16.80 10.34 -4.80
CA LEU A 46 15.35 10.11 -4.81
C LEU A 46 14.80 10.32 -3.39
N ALA A 47 13.64 10.92 -3.29
CA ALA A 47 12.97 11.18 -2.03
C ALA A 47 11.50 10.77 -2.08
N PHE A 48 11.07 10.00 -1.08
CA PHE A 48 9.67 9.79 -0.77
C PHE A 48 9.31 10.47 0.54
N ALA A 49 8.16 11.17 0.58
CA ALA A 49 7.48 11.47 1.81
C ALA A 49 6.20 10.62 1.87
N ILE A 50 6.13 9.76 2.88
CA ILE A 50 5.11 8.72 3.01
C ILE A 50 4.23 8.99 4.23
N PRO A 51 2.96 8.53 4.24
CA PRO A 51 2.04 8.77 5.34
C PRO A 51 2.59 8.31 6.68
N GLY A 52 2.30 9.04 7.75
CA GLY A 52 2.65 8.65 9.12
C GLY A 52 1.76 7.53 9.69
N ASN A 53 0.53 7.37 9.18
CA ASN A 53 -0.38 6.30 9.62
C ASN A 53 0.17 4.92 9.24
N PRO A 54 0.32 3.98 10.20
CA PRO A 54 1.04 2.71 9.97
C PRO A 54 0.54 1.87 8.81
N VAL A 55 -0.77 1.71 8.66
CA VAL A 55 -1.35 0.92 7.55
C VAL A 55 -1.09 1.59 6.21
N SER A 56 -1.26 2.92 6.13
CA SER A 56 -0.95 3.68 4.92
C SER A 56 0.52 3.60 4.57
N HIS A 57 1.39 3.74 5.57
CA HIS A 57 2.84 3.62 5.45
C HIS A 57 3.22 2.26 4.86
N TRP A 58 2.71 1.18 5.45
CA TRP A 58 3.01 -0.18 5.02
C TRP A 58 2.55 -0.44 3.57
N VAL A 59 1.31 -0.04 3.23
CA VAL A 59 0.77 -0.19 1.87
C VAL A 59 1.61 0.59 0.85
N VAL A 60 1.94 1.84 1.13
CA VAL A 60 2.78 2.68 0.26
C VAL A 60 4.18 2.10 0.12
N PHE A 61 4.76 1.60 1.22
CA PHE A 61 6.06 0.95 1.17
C PHE A 61 6.07 -0.25 0.23
N GLN A 62 5.08 -1.15 0.36
CA GLN A 62 5.00 -2.35 -0.47
C GLN A 62 4.79 -2.04 -1.96
N LEU A 63 3.99 -1.01 -2.28
CA LEU A 63 3.62 -0.70 -3.66
C LEU A 63 4.63 0.19 -4.39
N PHE A 64 5.36 1.05 -3.69
CA PHE A 64 6.21 2.08 -4.31
C PHE A 64 7.66 2.03 -3.85
N VAL A 65 7.91 2.08 -2.54
CA VAL A 65 9.26 2.20 -2.01
C VAL A 65 10.04 0.90 -2.19
N GLY A 66 9.47 -0.23 -1.80
CA GLY A 66 10.09 -1.54 -1.91
C GLY A 66 10.45 -1.93 -3.34
N PRO A 67 9.54 -1.78 -4.33
CA PRO A 67 9.88 -1.99 -5.74
C PRO A 67 11.01 -1.09 -6.24
N LEU A 68 11.01 0.20 -5.88
CA LEU A 68 12.11 1.09 -6.24
C LEU A 68 13.45 0.65 -5.63
N LEU A 69 13.46 0.28 -4.36
CA LEU A 69 14.68 -0.21 -3.71
C LEU A 69 15.21 -1.48 -4.39
N ARG A 70 14.33 -2.43 -4.74
CA ARG A 70 14.73 -3.62 -5.50
C ARG A 70 15.30 -3.26 -6.87
N HIS A 71 14.66 -2.32 -7.58
CA HIS A 71 15.19 -1.84 -8.86
C HIS A 71 16.58 -1.23 -8.72
N LEU A 72 16.80 -0.39 -7.72
CA LEU A 72 18.10 0.24 -7.47
C LEU A 72 19.20 -0.78 -7.12
N GLN A 73 18.83 -1.89 -6.46
CA GLN A 73 19.77 -2.96 -6.10
C GLN A 73 20.10 -3.91 -7.26
N THR A 74 19.11 -4.21 -8.10
CA THR A 74 19.23 -5.28 -9.11
C THR A 74 19.33 -4.77 -10.54
N GLY A 75 19.00 -3.50 -10.80
CA GLY A 75 18.84 -2.95 -12.14
C GLY A 75 17.58 -3.43 -12.88
N VAL A 76 16.81 -4.34 -12.30
CA VAL A 76 15.60 -4.90 -12.92
C VAL A 76 14.38 -4.10 -12.47
N VAL A 77 13.51 -3.72 -13.40
CA VAL A 77 12.23 -3.07 -13.05
C VAL A 77 11.38 -4.06 -12.27
N ALA A 78 11.16 -3.76 -11.00
CA ALA A 78 10.37 -4.59 -10.10
C ALA A 78 8.93 -4.04 -10.03
N THR A 79 8.01 -4.68 -10.72
CA THR A 79 6.57 -4.49 -10.50
C THR A 79 6.09 -5.42 -9.40
N PRO A 80 5.07 -5.04 -8.62
CA PRO A 80 4.45 -5.97 -7.70
C PRO A 80 3.94 -7.21 -8.44
N GLU A 81 4.34 -8.38 -8.00
CA GLU A 81 3.86 -9.63 -8.56
C GLU A 81 2.42 -9.90 -8.09
N LEU A 82 1.53 -10.26 -9.01
CA LEU A 82 0.17 -10.67 -8.70
C LEU A 82 0.11 -12.19 -8.69
N LEU A 83 -0.29 -12.76 -7.56
CA LEU A 83 -0.59 -14.17 -7.40
C LEU A 83 -2.10 -14.38 -7.28
N THR A 84 -2.55 -15.59 -7.61
CA THR A 84 -3.97 -15.98 -7.44
C THR A 84 -4.15 -16.78 -6.16
N GLY A 85 -5.21 -16.47 -5.43
CA GLY A 85 -5.63 -17.20 -4.24
C GLY A 85 -7.14 -17.23 -4.09
N ARG A 86 -7.62 -17.72 -2.95
CA ARG A 86 -9.04 -17.78 -2.62
C ARG A 86 -9.29 -17.13 -1.26
N ILE A 87 -10.42 -16.45 -1.13
CA ILE A 87 -10.90 -15.93 0.14
C ILE A 87 -11.23 -17.10 1.08
N ALA A 88 -10.68 -17.09 2.29
CA ALA A 88 -10.83 -18.17 3.25
C ALA A 88 -12.26 -18.29 3.79
N MET A 89 -12.94 -17.17 4.03
CA MET A 89 -14.32 -17.10 4.53
C MET A 89 -15.00 -15.82 4.08
N ASP A 90 -16.32 -15.81 4.13
CA ASP A 90 -17.10 -14.60 3.83
C ASP A 90 -16.60 -13.42 4.66
N CYS A 91 -16.34 -12.31 4.02
CA CYS A 91 -15.91 -11.10 4.70
C CYS A 91 -16.52 -9.84 4.10
N ARG A 92 -16.67 -8.82 4.96
CA ARG A 92 -17.06 -7.48 4.52
C ARG A 92 -15.84 -6.59 4.54
N LEU A 93 -15.65 -5.87 3.45
CA LEU A 93 -14.67 -4.82 3.33
C LEU A 93 -15.36 -3.45 3.50
N PRO A 94 -14.61 -2.40 3.86
CA PRO A 94 -15.18 -1.06 3.92
C PRO A 94 -15.86 -0.69 2.59
N PRO A 95 -16.90 0.15 2.63
CA PRO A 95 -17.56 0.60 1.43
C PRO A 95 -16.56 1.21 0.46
N PRO A 96 -16.75 0.98 -0.86
CA PRO A 96 -15.86 1.51 -1.87
C PRO A 96 -15.91 3.04 -1.89
N ASP A 97 -14.80 3.62 -2.26
CA ASP A 97 -14.76 5.00 -2.76
C ASP A 97 -14.11 4.99 -4.16
N SER A 98 -13.85 6.14 -4.73
CA SER A 98 -13.28 6.26 -6.08
C SER A 98 -11.79 5.91 -6.15
N ARG A 99 -11.16 5.49 -5.04
CA ARG A 99 -9.74 5.19 -4.97
C ARG A 99 -9.46 3.70 -5.16
N HIS A 100 -8.31 3.39 -5.72
CA HIS A 100 -7.80 2.03 -5.73
C HIS A 100 -7.51 1.58 -4.29
N THR A 101 -8.28 0.60 -3.82
CA THR A 101 -8.17 0.11 -2.44
C THR A 101 -7.28 -1.12 -2.38
N PHE A 102 -6.32 -1.11 -1.44
CA PHE A 102 -5.47 -2.27 -1.12
C PHE A 102 -5.66 -2.61 0.35
N TRP A 103 -6.12 -3.84 0.60
CA TRP A 103 -6.44 -4.28 1.94
C TRP A 103 -5.39 -5.24 2.47
N PRO A 104 -4.77 -4.99 3.64
CA PRO A 104 -3.87 -5.93 4.27
C PRO A 104 -4.56 -7.26 4.55
N CYS A 105 -3.91 -8.36 4.21
CA CYS A 105 -4.43 -9.69 4.48
C CYS A 105 -3.31 -10.65 4.88
N ARG A 106 -3.71 -11.79 5.45
CA ARG A 106 -2.86 -12.94 5.68
C ARG A 106 -3.10 -13.94 4.55
N ALA A 107 -2.03 -14.28 3.83
CA ALA A 107 -2.01 -15.36 2.86
C ALA A 107 -1.35 -16.59 3.47
N ARG A 108 -1.98 -17.75 3.35
CA ARG A 108 -1.45 -19.06 3.72
C ARG A 108 -1.52 -20.00 2.54
N LEU A 109 -0.45 -20.74 2.30
CA LEU A 109 -0.46 -21.81 1.30
C LEU A 109 -0.98 -23.10 1.96
N THR A 110 -2.15 -23.57 1.51
CA THR A 110 -2.83 -24.75 2.01
C THR A 110 -3.17 -25.68 0.84
N GLY A 111 -2.63 -26.89 0.81
CA GLY A 111 -2.90 -27.83 -0.27
C GLY A 111 -2.55 -27.33 -1.68
N GLY A 112 -1.53 -26.46 -1.81
CA GLY A 112 -1.10 -25.88 -3.09
C GLY A 112 -1.92 -24.65 -3.54
N VAL A 113 -2.86 -24.17 -2.73
CA VAL A 113 -3.67 -22.98 -3.00
C VAL A 113 -3.44 -21.94 -1.90
N TYR A 114 -3.31 -20.69 -2.29
CA TYR A 114 -3.27 -19.60 -1.32
C TYR A 114 -4.66 -19.28 -0.79
N GLU A 115 -4.80 -19.33 0.53
CA GLU A 115 -5.99 -18.89 1.27
C GLU A 115 -5.73 -17.51 1.87
N LEU A 116 -6.60 -16.56 1.56
CA LEU A 116 -6.49 -15.18 2.00
C LEU A 116 -7.54 -14.84 3.05
N THR A 117 -7.06 -14.30 4.16
CA THR A 117 -7.90 -13.75 5.23
C THR A 117 -7.65 -12.26 5.33
N PRO A 118 -8.57 -11.39 4.86
CA PRO A 118 -8.49 -9.95 5.09
C PRO A 118 -8.42 -9.65 6.58
N LEU A 119 -7.51 -8.76 6.98
CA LEU A 119 -7.32 -8.43 8.38
C LEU A 119 -8.32 -7.35 8.83
N PRO A 120 -8.85 -7.44 10.04
CA PRO A 120 -9.71 -6.41 10.58
C PRO A 120 -8.89 -5.15 10.86
N LEU A 121 -9.30 -4.03 10.28
CA LEU A 121 -8.68 -2.72 10.48
C LEU A 121 -9.73 -1.75 10.99
N ALA A 122 -9.50 -1.15 12.14
CA ALA A 122 -10.34 -0.08 12.67
C ALA A 122 -10.13 1.23 11.88
N SER A 123 -8.90 1.52 11.47
CA SER A 123 -8.52 2.71 10.70
C SER A 123 -7.14 2.54 10.05
N SER A 124 -6.71 3.52 9.27
CA SER A 124 -5.34 3.56 8.73
C SER A 124 -4.26 3.77 9.80
N GLY A 125 -4.63 4.19 11.00
CA GLY A 125 -3.76 4.32 12.16
C GLY A 125 -3.63 3.05 13.01
N ASP A 126 -4.37 2.00 12.68
CA ASP A 126 -4.41 0.75 13.44
C ASP A 126 -3.19 -0.13 13.14
N SER A 127 -2.12 0.04 13.90
CA SER A 127 -0.91 -0.79 13.78
C SER A 127 -1.14 -2.24 14.20
N SER A 128 -2.09 -2.48 15.12
CA SER A 128 -2.41 -3.84 15.58
C SER A 128 -3.05 -4.68 14.49
N GLY A 129 -3.82 -4.06 13.60
CA GLY A 129 -4.42 -4.70 12.43
C GLY A 129 -3.40 -5.18 11.38
N LEU A 130 -2.14 -4.76 11.46
CA LEU A 130 -1.07 -5.26 10.58
C LEU A 130 -0.39 -6.54 11.10
N VAL A 131 -0.71 -6.99 12.30
CA VAL A 131 -0.09 -8.20 12.88
C VAL A 131 -0.42 -9.43 12.04
N GLY A 132 0.62 -9.99 11.43
CA GLY A 132 0.50 -11.13 10.53
C GLY A 132 0.05 -10.79 9.10
N ALA A 133 0.05 -9.52 8.72
CA ALA A 133 -0.09 -9.11 7.32
C ALA A 133 1.15 -9.56 6.53
N ASN A 134 0.93 -10.30 5.45
CA ASN A 134 1.97 -10.72 4.51
C ASN A 134 1.50 -10.65 3.05
N ALA A 135 0.37 -9.99 2.83
CA ALA A 135 -0.19 -9.81 1.50
C ALA A 135 -1.08 -8.57 1.43
N LEU A 136 -1.19 -8.00 0.24
CA LEU A 136 -2.15 -6.94 -0.10
C LEU A 136 -3.18 -7.48 -1.08
N LEU A 137 -4.45 -7.30 -0.76
CA LEU A 137 -5.59 -7.63 -1.59
C LEU A 137 -6.04 -6.37 -2.35
N PRO A 138 -5.86 -6.29 -3.68
CA PRO A 138 -6.50 -5.27 -4.49
C PRO A 138 -8.02 -5.47 -4.43
N VAL A 139 -8.74 -4.43 -4.07
CA VAL A 139 -10.20 -4.48 -3.93
C VAL A 139 -10.82 -3.66 -5.05
N PRO A 140 -11.38 -4.31 -6.10
CA PRO A 140 -12.02 -3.60 -7.20
C PRO A 140 -13.34 -2.94 -6.77
N PRO A 141 -13.72 -1.80 -7.34
CA PRO A 141 -15.06 -1.25 -7.14
C PRO A 141 -16.12 -2.05 -7.93
N PRO A 142 -17.35 -2.23 -7.41
CA PRO A 142 -17.83 -1.92 -6.07
C PRO A 142 -17.64 -3.13 -5.17
N PRO A 143 -16.86 -3.03 -4.12
CA PRO A 143 -16.84 -4.14 -3.19
C PRO A 143 -17.74 -3.80 -2.02
N GLY A 144 -18.39 -4.75 -1.49
CA GLY A 144 -19.09 -4.71 -0.22
C GLY A 144 -18.78 -5.96 0.56
N SER A 145 -18.63 -7.07 -0.16
CA SER A 145 -18.35 -8.38 0.43
C SER A 145 -17.58 -9.24 -0.54
N LEU A 146 -16.75 -10.12 -0.01
CA LEU A 146 -16.09 -11.20 -0.72
C LEU A 146 -16.59 -12.52 -0.14
N ALA A 147 -16.98 -13.44 -1.01
CA ALA A 147 -17.47 -14.76 -0.60
C ALA A 147 -16.29 -15.71 -0.31
N GLY A 148 -16.46 -16.58 0.67
CA GLY A 148 -15.54 -17.69 0.90
C GLY A 148 -15.40 -18.56 -0.34
N GLY A 149 -14.18 -18.96 -0.68
CA GLY A 149 -13.84 -19.67 -1.90
C GLY A 149 -13.73 -18.80 -3.16
N GLN A 150 -14.10 -17.53 -3.13
CA GLN A 150 -13.95 -16.60 -4.27
C GLN A 150 -12.49 -16.49 -4.67
N SER A 151 -12.20 -16.64 -5.96
CA SER A 151 -10.87 -16.43 -6.53
C SER A 151 -10.56 -14.94 -6.58
N VAL A 152 -9.37 -14.56 -6.13
CA VAL A 152 -8.89 -13.19 -6.09
C VAL A 152 -7.41 -13.12 -6.43
N GLU A 153 -6.97 -11.98 -6.94
CA GLU A 153 -5.55 -11.67 -7.07
C GLU A 153 -5.03 -11.00 -5.80
N PHE A 154 -3.77 -11.21 -5.47
CA PHE A 154 -3.11 -10.56 -4.33
C PHE A 154 -1.63 -10.31 -4.60
N ILE A 155 -1.05 -9.36 -3.88
CA ILE A 155 0.37 -9.04 -3.90
C ILE A 155 1.01 -9.64 -2.65
N PRO A 156 1.95 -10.59 -2.76
CA PRO A 156 2.70 -11.07 -1.61
C PRO A 156 3.61 -9.98 -1.07
N CYS A 157 3.66 -9.85 0.25
CA CYS A 157 4.46 -8.87 0.97
C CYS A 157 5.35 -9.61 1.96
N PRO A 158 6.66 -9.73 1.67
CA PRO A 158 7.61 -10.38 2.57
C PRO A 158 7.80 -9.63 3.88
#